data_83c504baa6bfd5fb812b9d2c8c0a9af2
#
_entry.id   83c504baa6bfd5fb812b9d2c8c0a9af2
#
_cell.length_a   1.000
_cell.length_b   1.000
_cell.length_c   1.000
_cell.angle_alpha   90.00
_cell.angle_beta   90.00
_cell.angle_gamma   90.00
#
_symmetry.space_group_name_H-M   'P 1'
#
loop_
_entity.id
_entity.type
_entity.pdbx_description
1 polymer ?
#
loop_
_entity_poly.entity_id
_entity_poly.type
_entity_poly.pdbx_seq_one_letter_code
_entity_poly.pdbx_strand_id
1 'polypeptide(L)'
;PCIQTGTGICHIYVDKAADPDMAAAIVENAKTSRPSVCNAAEVCLVHRDIAAQFLPLLQRVLVEGRAAAGLTPVELRLDRRAAALIPGTAAGPDDFDTEFLDYKMAVAVVDSLNDAIDHIAAHSTHHSEAIVTADTAAAALFTACVDSAAVYVNASTRFSARGEFGRGGEMGISTH
;
A
#
# COMPACT_ATOMS: atom_id res chain seq x y z
N PRO A 1 -15.50 -25.36 -15.42
CA PRO A 1 -14.40 -24.39 -15.47
C PRO A 1 -14.23 -23.80 -14.07
N CYS A 2 -13.12 -24.14 -13.39
CA CYS A 2 -12.74 -23.46 -12.15
C CYS A 2 -12.18 -22.09 -12.55
N ILE A 3 -12.83 -21.01 -12.14
CA ILE A 3 -12.22 -19.70 -12.15
C ILE A 3 -11.27 -19.68 -10.96
N GLN A 4 -9.99 -19.85 -11.23
CA GLN A 4 -8.94 -19.67 -10.24
C GLN A 4 -8.83 -18.16 -10.01
N THR A 5 -9.36 -17.66 -8.89
CA THR A 5 -9.09 -16.29 -8.45
C THR A 5 -7.61 -16.23 -8.08
N GLY A 6 -6.83 -15.43 -8.82
CA GLY A 6 -5.41 -15.27 -8.55
C GLY A 6 -5.16 -14.62 -7.19
N THR A 7 -4.02 -14.90 -6.59
CA THR A 7 -3.50 -14.26 -5.37
C THR A 7 -3.34 -12.76 -5.61
N GLY A 8 -3.73 -11.90 -4.64
CA GLY A 8 -3.61 -10.46 -4.71
C GLY A 8 -2.61 -9.92 -3.70
N ILE A 9 -1.39 -9.56 -4.12
CA ILE A 9 -0.41 -8.85 -3.30
C ILE A 9 -0.34 -7.41 -3.80
N CYS A 10 -1.29 -6.59 -3.34
CA CYS A 10 -1.40 -5.21 -3.75
C CYS A 10 -0.47 -4.30 -2.95
N HIS A 11 0.18 -3.36 -3.65
CA HIS A 11 1.13 -2.42 -3.07
C HIS A 11 0.57 -1.00 -3.07
N ILE A 12 0.90 -0.26 -2.00
CA ILE A 12 0.76 1.19 -1.97
C ILE A 12 2.15 1.77 -1.76
N TYR A 13 2.57 2.64 -2.68
CA TYR A 13 3.79 3.40 -2.54
C TYR A 13 3.47 4.83 -2.09
N VAL A 14 4.05 5.24 -0.98
CA VAL A 14 3.97 6.60 -0.43
C VAL A 14 5.23 7.34 -0.82
N ASP A 15 5.11 8.25 -1.78
CA ASP A 15 6.21 9.03 -2.33
C ASP A 15 6.64 10.16 -1.38
N LYS A 16 7.87 10.68 -1.57
CA LYS A 16 8.40 11.82 -0.80
C LYS A 16 7.52 13.07 -0.87
N ALA A 17 6.78 13.26 -1.97
CA ALA A 17 5.86 14.37 -2.20
C ALA A 17 4.40 14.06 -1.78
N ALA A 18 4.17 12.98 -1.05
CA ALA A 18 2.83 12.65 -0.56
C ALA A 18 2.39 13.59 0.57
N ASP A 19 1.07 13.86 0.61
CA ASP A 19 0.43 14.36 1.82
C ASP A 19 0.34 13.20 2.84
N PRO A 20 0.98 13.30 4.02
CA PRO A 20 1.00 12.20 4.98
C PRO A 20 -0.39 11.78 5.48
N ASP A 21 -1.28 12.73 5.73
CA ASP A 21 -2.63 12.45 6.23
C ASP A 21 -3.47 11.74 5.18
N MET A 22 -3.40 12.19 3.92
CA MET A 22 -4.04 11.52 2.79
C MET A 22 -3.49 10.10 2.63
N ALA A 23 -2.17 9.93 2.68
CA ALA A 23 -1.52 8.64 2.53
C ALA A 23 -1.97 7.66 3.63
N ALA A 24 -2.01 8.10 4.89
CA ALA A 24 -2.48 7.27 5.99
C ALA A 24 -3.94 6.85 5.83
N ALA A 25 -4.82 7.75 5.40
CA ALA A 25 -6.22 7.46 5.13
C ALA A 25 -6.40 6.44 3.98
N ILE A 26 -5.62 6.58 2.91
CA ILE A 26 -5.63 5.65 1.77
C ILE A 26 -5.17 4.26 2.20
N VAL A 27 -4.07 4.15 2.94
CA VAL A 27 -3.55 2.87 3.42
C VAL A 27 -4.53 2.21 4.39
N GLU A 28 -5.13 2.97 5.31
CA GLU A 28 -6.15 2.46 6.22
C GLU A 28 -7.34 1.88 5.46
N ASN A 29 -7.91 2.62 4.52
CA ASN A 29 -9.01 2.13 3.68
C ASN A 29 -8.61 0.87 2.90
N ALA A 30 -7.47 0.90 2.23
CA ALA A 30 -6.99 -0.19 1.39
C ALA A 30 -6.74 -1.49 2.17
N LYS A 31 -6.33 -1.40 3.44
CA LYS A 31 -6.06 -2.57 4.28
C LYS A 31 -7.26 -3.03 5.10
N THR A 32 -8.04 -2.09 5.64
CA THR A 32 -8.98 -2.39 6.73
C THR A 32 -10.45 -2.37 6.32
N SER A 33 -10.80 -1.78 5.18
CA SER A 33 -12.19 -1.77 4.73
C SER A 33 -12.74 -3.18 4.48
N ARG A 34 -11.90 -4.07 3.94
CA ARG A 34 -12.18 -5.50 3.77
C ARG A 34 -10.87 -6.25 3.58
N PRO A 35 -10.19 -6.71 4.63
CA PRO A 35 -8.83 -7.25 4.53
C PRO A 35 -8.73 -8.60 3.80
N SER A 36 -9.84 -9.35 3.70
CA SER A 36 -9.87 -10.70 3.14
C SER A 36 -10.17 -10.77 1.63
N VAL A 37 -9.99 -9.66 0.90
CA VAL A 37 -10.23 -9.62 -0.56
C VAL A 37 -8.95 -9.38 -1.35
N CYS A 38 -8.94 -9.78 -2.61
CA CYS A 38 -7.77 -9.78 -3.49
C CYS A 38 -7.20 -8.39 -3.79
N ASN A 39 -7.98 -7.30 -3.64
CA ASN A 39 -7.52 -5.94 -3.85
C ASN A 39 -7.24 -5.16 -2.56
N ALA A 40 -7.27 -5.82 -1.40
CA ALA A 40 -6.77 -5.24 -0.16
C ALA A 40 -5.25 -5.05 -0.24
N ALA A 41 -4.73 -3.96 0.34
CA ALA A 41 -3.29 -3.73 0.37
C ALA A 41 -2.59 -4.74 1.29
N GLU A 42 -1.52 -5.33 0.81
CA GLU A 42 -0.68 -6.27 1.57
C GLU A 42 0.70 -5.69 1.87
N VAL A 43 1.16 -4.73 1.06
CA VAL A 43 2.47 -4.09 1.19
C VAL A 43 2.34 -2.57 1.09
N CYS A 44 2.98 -1.88 2.02
CA CYS A 44 3.17 -0.43 1.98
C CYS A 44 4.67 -0.13 1.82
N LEU A 45 5.03 0.54 0.72
CA LEU A 45 6.38 1.03 0.47
C LEU A 45 6.41 2.53 0.76
N VAL A 46 7.41 2.98 1.50
CA VAL A 46 7.52 4.38 1.94
C VAL A 46 8.86 4.95 1.50
N HIS A 47 8.84 6.09 0.80
CA HIS A 47 10.08 6.79 0.45
C HIS A 47 10.83 7.22 1.71
N ARG A 48 12.15 7.03 1.72
CA ARG A 48 13.03 7.33 2.87
C ARG A 48 12.87 8.77 3.41
N ASP A 49 12.65 9.74 2.51
CA ASP A 49 12.59 11.16 2.90
C ASP A 49 11.31 11.51 3.67
N ILE A 50 10.25 10.73 3.56
CA ILE A 50 9.00 10.92 4.31
C ILE A 50 8.80 9.88 5.42
N ALA A 51 9.63 8.85 5.48
CA ALA A 51 9.45 7.72 6.37
C ALA A 51 9.41 8.13 7.85
N ALA A 52 10.32 9.00 8.31
CA ALA A 52 10.36 9.48 9.70
C ALA A 52 9.11 10.25 10.10
N GLN A 53 8.45 10.94 9.17
CA GLN A 53 7.21 11.66 9.41
C GLN A 53 5.99 10.76 9.25
N PHE A 54 5.98 9.91 8.22
CA PHE A 54 4.80 9.13 7.83
C PHE A 54 4.61 7.86 8.68
N LEU A 55 5.67 7.11 8.97
CA LEU A 55 5.53 5.83 9.67
C LEU A 55 4.94 5.97 11.08
N PRO A 56 5.33 6.97 11.92
CA PRO A 56 4.65 7.18 13.20
C PRO A 56 3.16 7.49 13.06
N LEU A 57 2.77 8.25 12.03
CA LEU A 57 1.36 8.52 11.73
C LEU A 57 0.62 7.25 11.31
N LEU A 58 1.22 6.44 10.44
CA LEU A 58 0.66 5.17 10.01
C LEU A 58 0.43 4.22 11.19
N GLN A 59 1.39 4.13 12.10
CA GLN A 59 1.31 3.31 13.30
C GLN A 59 0.18 3.80 14.22
N ARG A 60 0.01 5.11 14.40
CA ARG A 60 -1.11 5.65 15.17
C ARG A 60 -2.46 5.33 14.53
N VAL A 61 -2.58 5.45 13.21
CA VAL A 61 -3.84 5.20 12.49
C VAL A 61 -4.20 3.72 12.46
N LEU A 62 -3.24 2.85 12.11
CA LEU A 62 -3.50 1.43 11.90
C LEU A 62 -3.46 0.59 13.18
N VAL A 63 -2.74 1.01 14.21
CA VAL A 63 -2.54 0.23 15.43
C VAL A 63 -3.22 0.89 16.61
N GLU A 64 -2.69 2.02 17.09
CA GLU A 64 -3.15 2.67 18.33
C GLU A 64 -4.59 3.20 18.21
N GLY A 65 -4.89 3.93 17.15
CA GLY A 65 -6.22 4.51 16.93
C GLY A 65 -7.30 3.45 16.75
N ARG A 66 -6.99 2.36 16.06
CA ARG A 66 -7.92 1.25 15.91
C ARG A 66 -8.16 0.52 17.23
N ALA A 67 -7.13 0.25 18.01
CA ALA A 67 -7.26 -0.35 19.33
C ALA A 67 -8.09 0.55 20.28
N ALA A 68 -7.85 1.86 20.28
CA ALA A 68 -8.61 2.82 21.06
C ALA A 68 -10.09 2.90 20.67
N ALA A 69 -10.41 2.66 19.40
CA ALA A 69 -11.79 2.61 18.88
C ALA A 69 -12.47 1.24 19.04
N GLY A 70 -11.82 0.27 19.66
CA GLY A 70 -12.34 -1.11 19.82
C GLY A 70 -12.32 -1.93 18.52
N LEU A 71 -11.54 -1.48 17.51
CA LEU A 71 -11.35 -2.18 16.25
C LEU A 71 -10.08 -3.02 16.27
N THR A 72 -10.01 -4.06 15.43
CA THR A 72 -8.82 -4.90 15.32
C THR A 72 -7.64 -4.07 14.81
N PRO A 73 -6.52 -3.97 15.56
CA PRO A 73 -5.30 -3.33 15.08
C PRO A 73 -4.69 -4.10 13.91
N VAL A 74 -3.99 -3.39 13.03
CA VAL A 74 -3.21 -4.01 11.97
C VAL A 74 -1.84 -4.40 12.51
N GLU A 75 -1.45 -5.66 12.35
CA GLU A 75 -0.08 -6.11 12.63
C GLU A 75 0.84 -5.64 11.52
N LEU A 76 1.79 -4.77 11.83
CA LEU A 76 2.78 -4.28 10.88
C LEU A 76 4.02 -5.18 10.89
N ARG A 77 4.33 -5.76 9.73
CA ARG A 77 5.53 -6.56 9.46
C ARG A 77 6.57 -5.64 8.82
N LEU A 78 7.54 -5.21 9.63
CA LEU A 78 8.45 -4.11 9.30
C LEU A 78 9.78 -4.63 8.77
N ASP A 79 10.24 -4.08 7.65
CA ASP A 79 11.62 -4.25 7.25
C ASP A 79 12.57 -3.59 8.28
N ARG A 80 13.87 -3.82 8.13
CA ARG A 80 14.88 -3.31 9.08
C ARG A 80 14.83 -1.79 9.23
N ARG A 81 14.59 -1.06 8.14
CA ARG A 81 14.58 0.41 8.14
C ARG A 81 13.30 0.97 8.78
N ALA A 82 12.16 0.38 8.51
CA ALA A 82 10.90 0.76 9.16
C ALA A 82 10.92 0.41 10.66
N ALA A 83 11.49 -0.72 11.04
CA ALA A 83 11.63 -1.14 12.44
C ALA A 83 12.51 -0.20 13.28
N ALA A 84 13.41 0.55 12.65
CA ALA A 84 14.19 1.59 13.31
C ALA A 84 13.38 2.84 13.66
N LEU A 85 12.21 3.04 13.04
CA LEU A 85 11.39 4.25 13.17
C LEU A 85 10.12 4.03 14.00
N ILE A 86 9.52 2.84 13.97
CA ILE A 86 8.28 2.52 14.68
C ILE A 86 8.34 1.11 15.29
N PRO A 87 7.53 0.84 16.34
CA PRO A 87 7.37 -0.50 16.88
C PRO A 87 6.52 -1.38 15.95
N GLY A 88 6.80 -2.66 15.93
CA GLY A 88 6.07 -3.66 15.16
C GLY A 88 6.81 -4.99 15.14
N THR A 89 6.30 -5.94 14.38
CA THR A 89 6.92 -7.25 14.19
C THR A 89 7.97 -7.17 13.09
N ALA A 90 9.13 -7.77 13.28
CA ALA A 90 10.13 -7.86 12.21
C ALA A 90 9.58 -8.69 11.04
N ALA A 91 9.72 -8.17 9.81
CA ALA A 91 9.31 -8.88 8.62
C ALA A 91 10.19 -10.14 8.43
N GLY A 92 9.53 -11.25 8.13
CA GLY A 92 10.21 -12.48 7.72
C GLY A 92 10.57 -12.47 6.23
N PRO A 93 11.32 -13.48 5.74
CA PRO A 93 11.80 -13.52 4.36
C PRO A 93 10.68 -13.61 3.32
N ASP A 94 9.52 -14.14 3.68
CA ASP A 94 8.39 -14.36 2.78
C ASP A 94 7.26 -13.34 2.94
N ASP A 95 7.39 -12.38 3.86
CA ASP A 95 6.29 -11.45 4.19
C ASP A 95 5.93 -10.49 3.06
N PHE A 96 6.86 -10.19 2.16
CA PHE A 96 6.60 -9.38 0.96
C PHE A 96 6.04 -10.18 -0.23
N ASP A 97 5.98 -11.51 -0.11
CA ASP A 97 5.41 -12.43 -1.09
C ASP A 97 4.16 -13.15 -0.55
N THR A 98 3.58 -12.62 0.53
CA THR A 98 2.44 -13.22 1.23
C THR A 98 1.18 -12.38 1.06
N GLU A 99 0.11 -13.03 0.61
CA GLU A 99 -1.24 -12.50 0.72
C GLU A 99 -1.78 -12.86 2.10
N PHE A 100 -1.78 -11.88 3.01
CA PHE A 100 -2.19 -12.13 4.40
C PHE A 100 -3.68 -12.38 4.56
N LEU A 101 -4.52 -11.72 3.77
CA LEU A 101 -5.99 -11.79 3.85
C LEU A 101 -6.53 -11.50 5.27
N ASP A 102 -5.80 -10.72 6.04
CA ASP A 102 -6.04 -10.45 7.44
C ASP A 102 -5.56 -9.02 7.77
N TYR A 103 -5.77 -8.58 9.01
CA TYR A 103 -5.24 -7.33 9.54
C TYR A 103 -3.72 -7.42 9.78
N LYS A 104 -2.99 -7.70 8.70
CA LYS A 104 -1.54 -7.76 8.64
C LYS A 104 -1.05 -7.10 7.37
N MET A 105 0.03 -6.35 7.46
CA MET A 105 0.62 -5.66 6.31
C MET A 105 2.13 -5.58 6.45
N ALA A 106 2.85 -5.88 5.37
CA ALA A 106 4.29 -5.66 5.29
C ALA A 106 4.59 -4.20 4.95
N VAL A 107 5.61 -3.63 5.58
CA VAL A 107 6.04 -2.24 5.39
C VAL A 107 7.54 -2.20 5.15
N ALA A 108 7.96 -1.53 4.10
CA ALA A 108 9.36 -1.31 3.77
C ALA A 108 9.64 0.14 3.42
N VAL A 109 10.86 0.59 3.73
CA VAL A 109 11.38 1.89 3.33
C VAL A 109 12.23 1.71 2.08
N VAL A 110 11.98 2.53 1.07
CA VAL A 110 12.71 2.52 -0.21
C VAL A 110 13.43 3.84 -0.45
N ASP A 111 14.51 3.81 -1.22
CA ASP A 111 15.35 5.00 -1.46
C ASP A 111 14.82 5.90 -2.57
N SER A 112 14.00 5.38 -3.47
CA SER A 112 13.51 6.11 -4.63
C SER A 112 12.22 5.52 -5.18
N LEU A 113 11.55 6.28 -6.05
CA LEU A 113 10.44 5.79 -6.85
C LEU A 113 10.84 4.57 -7.71
N ASN A 114 12.02 4.58 -8.31
CA ASN A 114 12.50 3.45 -9.10
C ASN A 114 12.67 2.18 -8.26
N ASP A 115 13.18 2.30 -7.04
CA ASP A 115 13.28 1.16 -6.12
C ASP A 115 11.90 0.61 -5.75
N ALA A 116 10.90 1.48 -5.58
CA ALA A 116 9.53 1.05 -5.34
C ALA A 116 8.95 0.30 -6.56
N ILE A 117 9.19 0.80 -7.77
CA ILE A 117 8.76 0.15 -9.01
C ILE A 117 9.43 -1.22 -9.17
N ASP A 118 10.72 -1.32 -8.88
CA ASP A 118 11.47 -2.58 -8.93
C ASP A 118 10.97 -3.59 -7.89
N HIS A 119 10.66 -3.11 -6.68
CA HIS A 119 10.07 -3.96 -5.63
C HIS A 119 8.70 -4.51 -6.08
N ILE A 120 7.85 -3.66 -6.63
CA ILE A 120 6.54 -4.07 -7.14
C ILE A 120 6.71 -5.09 -8.27
N ALA A 121 7.62 -4.86 -9.20
CA ALA A 121 7.89 -5.80 -10.29
C ALA A 121 8.33 -7.18 -9.79
N ALA A 122 9.08 -7.23 -8.69
CA ALA A 122 9.58 -8.48 -8.10
C ALA A 122 8.55 -9.23 -7.25
N HIS A 123 7.63 -8.54 -6.58
CA HIS A 123 6.76 -9.11 -5.55
C HIS A 123 5.26 -9.03 -5.85
N SER A 124 4.84 -8.18 -6.78
CA SER A 124 3.42 -8.03 -7.12
C SER A 124 2.87 -9.23 -7.88
N THR A 125 1.58 -9.48 -7.68
CA THR A 125 0.79 -10.41 -8.48
C THR A 125 0.13 -9.74 -9.69
N HIS A 126 0.48 -8.49 -9.99
CA HIS A 126 -0.06 -7.68 -11.08
C HIS A 126 -1.57 -7.41 -10.97
N HIS A 127 -2.10 -7.33 -9.75
CA HIS A 127 -3.53 -7.08 -9.51
C HIS A 127 -3.83 -5.58 -9.42
N SER A 128 -3.49 -4.94 -8.32
CA SER A 128 -3.79 -3.51 -8.09
C SER A 128 -2.68 -2.84 -7.30
N GLU A 129 -2.18 -1.71 -7.79
CA GLU A 129 -1.18 -0.90 -7.11
C GLU A 129 -1.61 0.56 -7.06
N ALA A 130 -1.10 1.29 -6.07
CA ALA A 130 -1.34 2.71 -5.91
C ALA A 130 -0.07 3.49 -5.57
N ILE A 131 0.02 4.72 -6.05
CA ILE A 131 0.97 5.73 -5.58
C ILE A 131 0.21 6.86 -4.89
N VAL A 132 0.76 7.38 -3.80
CA VAL A 132 0.31 8.62 -3.17
C VAL A 132 1.41 9.66 -3.33
N THR A 133 1.11 10.72 -4.07
CA THR A 133 2.07 11.80 -4.36
C THR A 133 1.37 13.05 -4.86
N ALA A 134 1.94 14.22 -4.58
CA ALA A 134 1.59 15.49 -5.21
C ALA A 134 2.44 15.80 -6.46
N ASP A 135 3.48 15.00 -6.72
CA ASP A 135 4.37 15.15 -7.89
C ASP A 135 3.75 14.43 -9.10
N THR A 136 3.29 15.21 -10.07
CA THR A 136 2.65 14.69 -11.29
C THR A 136 3.61 13.89 -12.16
N ALA A 137 4.91 14.21 -12.16
CA ALA A 137 5.93 13.46 -12.89
C ALA A 137 6.17 12.08 -12.26
N ALA A 138 6.21 12.00 -10.92
CA ALA A 138 6.31 10.74 -10.20
C ALA A 138 5.07 9.86 -10.45
N ALA A 139 3.87 10.43 -10.41
CA ALA A 139 2.65 9.72 -10.72
C ALA A 139 2.64 9.17 -12.15
N ALA A 140 3.06 9.98 -13.14
CA ALA A 140 3.14 9.55 -14.54
C ALA A 140 4.15 8.41 -14.74
N LEU A 141 5.32 8.49 -14.12
CA LEU A 141 6.33 7.43 -14.19
C LEU A 141 5.84 6.12 -13.54
N PHE A 142 5.22 6.22 -12.38
CA PHE A 142 4.64 5.06 -11.69
C PHE A 142 3.59 4.36 -12.55
N THR A 143 2.63 5.11 -13.09
CA THR A 143 1.55 4.56 -13.92
C THR A 143 2.06 3.99 -15.24
N ALA A 144 3.14 4.54 -15.80
CA ALA A 144 3.73 4.03 -17.03
C ALA A 144 4.56 2.74 -16.83
N CYS A 145 5.18 2.57 -15.66
CA CYS A 145 6.14 1.49 -15.40
C CYS A 145 5.57 0.32 -14.59
N VAL A 146 4.51 0.53 -13.82
CA VAL A 146 3.88 -0.54 -13.04
C VAL A 146 2.93 -1.34 -13.92
N ASP A 147 3.26 -2.60 -14.12
CA ASP A 147 2.47 -3.54 -14.92
C ASP A 147 1.49 -4.30 -14.03
N SER A 148 0.31 -3.71 -13.83
CA SER A 148 -0.79 -4.30 -13.06
C SER A 148 -2.13 -4.00 -13.71
N ALA A 149 -3.13 -4.82 -13.42
CA ALA A 149 -4.47 -4.68 -14.00
C ALA A 149 -5.13 -3.34 -13.66
N ALA A 150 -4.84 -2.81 -12.46
CA ALA A 150 -5.29 -1.50 -12.02
C ALA A 150 -4.17 -0.74 -11.31
N VAL A 151 -3.92 0.51 -11.74
CA VAL A 151 -2.94 1.40 -11.13
C VAL A 151 -3.63 2.71 -10.76
N TYR A 152 -3.52 3.10 -9.49
CA TYR A 152 -4.21 4.27 -8.93
C TYR A 152 -3.24 5.35 -8.52
N VAL A 153 -3.67 6.59 -8.65
CA VAL A 153 -2.97 7.76 -8.12
C VAL A 153 -3.85 8.42 -7.07
N ASN A 154 -3.33 8.57 -5.86
CA ASN A 154 -4.04 9.18 -4.72
C ASN A 154 -5.41 8.54 -4.42
N ALA A 155 -5.51 7.23 -4.60
CA ALA A 155 -6.71 6.46 -4.35
C ALA A 155 -6.38 5.07 -3.82
N SER A 156 -7.31 4.48 -3.07
CA SER A 156 -7.16 3.13 -2.52
C SER A 156 -7.26 2.05 -3.59
N THR A 157 -6.48 0.98 -3.45
CA THR A 157 -6.56 -0.22 -4.29
C THR A 157 -7.95 -0.89 -4.23
N ARG A 158 -8.75 -0.58 -3.22
CA ARG A 158 -10.13 -1.06 -3.06
C ARG A 158 -11.10 -0.46 -4.08
N PHE A 159 -10.77 0.62 -4.77
CA PHE A 159 -11.67 1.29 -5.73
C PHE A 159 -11.91 0.49 -7.02
N SER A 160 -11.23 -0.59 -7.25
CA SER A 160 -11.59 -1.55 -8.30
C SER A 160 -12.89 -2.33 -8.01
N ALA A 161 -13.37 -2.28 -6.76
CA ALA A 161 -14.68 -2.83 -6.40
C ALA A 161 -15.74 -1.70 -6.45
N ARG A 162 -16.77 -1.86 -7.28
CA ARG A 162 -17.87 -0.89 -7.42
C ARG A 162 -18.46 -0.51 -6.06
N GLY A 163 -18.48 0.78 -5.72
CA GLY A 163 -19.35 1.32 -4.66
C GLY A 163 -18.79 2.36 -3.69
N GLU A 164 -17.52 2.73 -3.72
CA GLU A 164 -17.01 3.75 -2.79
C GLU A 164 -16.43 4.95 -3.53
N PHE A 165 -17.09 6.11 -3.39
CA PHE A 165 -16.65 7.39 -3.95
C PHE A 165 -16.00 8.25 -2.86
N GLY A 166 -14.66 8.46 -2.95
CA GLY A 166 -13.95 9.53 -2.29
C GLY A 166 -13.40 10.52 -3.32
N ARG A 167 -13.47 11.80 -3.05
CA ARG A 167 -13.13 12.88 -3.97
C ARG A 167 -11.68 12.78 -4.48
N GLY A 168 -11.49 12.77 -5.80
CA GLY A 168 -10.27 13.22 -6.48
C GLY A 168 -9.23 12.16 -6.83
N GLY A 169 -9.61 10.94 -7.20
CA GLY A 169 -8.70 9.97 -7.79
C GLY A 169 -8.88 9.87 -9.31
N GLU A 170 -7.81 10.01 -10.09
CA GLU A 170 -7.80 9.64 -11.50
C GLU A 170 -7.46 8.15 -11.62
N MET A 171 -8.26 7.42 -12.38
CA MET A 171 -8.08 6.01 -12.65
C MET A 171 -7.28 5.84 -13.94
N GLY A 172 -6.04 5.38 -13.82
CA GLY A 172 -5.27 4.93 -14.98
C GLY A 172 -5.51 3.44 -15.19
N ILE A 173 -6.30 3.07 -16.19
CA ILE A 173 -6.42 1.66 -16.61
C ILE A 173 -5.42 1.44 -17.73
N SER A 174 -4.42 0.59 -17.49
CA SER A 174 -3.56 0.07 -18.55
C SER A 174 -4.15 -1.26 -19.03
N THR A 175 -4.66 -1.26 -20.24
CA THR A 175 -5.02 -2.51 -20.94
C THR A 175 -3.89 -2.85 -21.90
N HIS A 176 -3.18 -3.93 -21.65
CA HIS A 176 -2.36 -4.62 -22.64
C HIS A 176 -3.12 -5.83 -23.16
#